data_cceb3a00d4bf71c5a0edd9fed7a3453b
#
_entry.id   cceb3a00d4bf71c5a0edd9fed7a3453b
#
_cell.length_a   1.000
_cell.length_b   1.000
_cell.length_c   1.000
_cell.angle_alpha   90.00
_cell.angle_beta   90.00
_cell.angle_gamma   90.00
#
_symmetry.space_group_name_H-M   'P 1'
#
loop_
_entity.id
_entity.type
_entity.pdbx_description
1 polymer ?
#
loop_
_entity_poly.entity_id
_entity_poly.type
_entity_poly.pdbx_seq_one_letter_code
_entity_poly.pdbx_strand_id
1 'polypeptide(L)'
;LGVSVNSGISCATVATLPDFQNVFGQGSNGKFSYVNGKGAGVNDGVDESWGPKMDGRLIPQFHSNGEAVPFVAHPDNVRDFFKTGVTYDNGISIAGSDGKYDFRLGANNQTQKGTVPNTEIKKNNFSLNANYQLTDRIKIGATANYIVTDAPNLPGGPSGGRAAGVML
;
A
#
# COMPACT_ATOMS: atom_id res chain seq x y z
N LEU A 1 -25.23 -30.57 8.22
CA LEU A 1 -23.89 -29.97 8.37
C LEU A 1 -23.31 -29.64 7.01
N GLY A 2 -22.93 -28.40 6.80
CA GLY A 2 -22.28 -27.92 5.58
C GLY A 2 -20.93 -27.31 5.91
N VAL A 3 -19.95 -27.51 5.01
CA VAL A 3 -18.63 -26.86 5.06
C VAL A 3 -18.45 -26.12 3.76
N SER A 4 -17.99 -24.87 3.85
CA SER A 4 -17.66 -24.04 2.72
C SER A 4 -16.22 -23.54 2.86
N VAL A 5 -15.45 -23.64 1.81
CA VAL A 5 -14.08 -23.13 1.73
C VAL A 5 -14.00 -22.18 0.55
N ASN A 6 -13.42 -21.01 0.77
CA ASN A 6 -13.12 -20.06 -0.28
C ASN A 6 -11.63 -19.71 -0.26
N SER A 7 -11.06 -19.57 -1.42
CA SER A 7 -9.70 -19.07 -1.59
C SER A 7 -9.64 -18.20 -2.82
N GLY A 8 -9.01 -17.05 -2.70
CA GLY A 8 -8.90 -16.08 -3.77
C GLY A 8 -7.55 -15.39 -3.77
N ILE A 9 -7.13 -14.99 -4.96
CA ILE A 9 -5.98 -14.11 -5.18
C ILE A 9 -6.41 -12.98 -6.09
N SER A 10 -6.01 -11.76 -5.76
CA SER A 10 -6.16 -10.61 -6.64
C SER A 10 -4.85 -9.83 -6.73
N CYS A 11 -4.62 -9.24 -7.89
CA CYS A 11 -3.46 -8.41 -8.16
C CYS A 11 -3.93 -7.00 -8.51
N ALA A 12 -3.20 -6.00 -8.04
CA ALA A 12 -3.45 -4.61 -8.32
C ALA A 12 -2.18 -3.92 -8.80
N THR A 13 -2.28 -3.11 -9.84
CA THR A 13 -1.20 -2.26 -10.34
C THR A 13 -1.66 -0.82 -10.37
N VAL A 14 -0.73 0.12 -10.35
CA VAL A 14 -1.06 1.53 -10.53
C VAL A 14 -1.54 1.75 -11.96
N ALA A 15 -2.77 2.22 -12.12
CA ALA A 15 -3.40 2.40 -13.42
C ALA A 15 -3.01 3.73 -14.06
N THR A 16 -2.99 4.82 -13.27
CA THR A 16 -2.75 6.18 -13.77
C THR A 16 -1.76 6.89 -12.88
N LEU A 17 -0.80 7.52 -13.49
CA LEU A 17 0.17 8.42 -12.86
C LEU A 17 0.06 9.78 -13.56
N PRO A 18 0.39 10.89 -12.88
CA PRO A 18 0.53 12.17 -13.55
C PRO A 18 1.58 12.12 -14.66
N ASP A 19 1.37 12.92 -15.69
CA ASP A 19 2.39 13.14 -16.72
C ASP A 19 3.45 14.11 -16.19
N PHE A 20 4.62 13.58 -15.88
CA PHE A 20 5.73 14.39 -15.42
C PHE A 20 6.56 14.89 -16.60
N GLN A 21 7.03 16.13 -16.51
CA GLN A 21 7.97 16.65 -17.48
C GLN A 21 9.33 15.95 -17.35
N ASN A 22 10.00 15.72 -18.47
CA ASN A 22 11.28 15.01 -18.57
C ASN A 22 12.36 15.84 -19.28
N VAL A 23 12.25 17.17 -19.22
CA VAL A 23 13.13 18.09 -19.92
C VAL A 23 14.09 18.78 -18.96
N PHE A 24 13.56 19.23 -17.83
CA PHE A 24 14.32 19.97 -16.83
C PHE A 24 14.47 19.15 -15.56
N GLY A 25 15.64 19.24 -14.95
CA GLY A 25 15.92 18.56 -13.70
C GLY A 25 15.66 19.42 -12.47
N GLN A 26 16.15 18.96 -11.34
CA GLN A 26 16.01 19.62 -10.05
C GLN A 26 16.55 21.05 -10.08
N GLY A 27 15.86 21.97 -9.43
CA GLY A 27 16.21 23.37 -9.31
C GLY A 27 15.10 24.30 -9.77
N SER A 28 15.40 25.59 -9.82
CA SER A 28 14.49 26.64 -10.26
C SER A 28 15.17 27.66 -11.13
N ASN A 29 14.39 28.36 -11.98
CA ASN A 29 14.90 29.40 -12.89
C ASN A 29 16.07 28.94 -13.78
N GLY A 30 16.07 27.71 -14.22
CA GLY A 30 17.11 27.12 -15.08
C GLY A 30 18.44 26.84 -14.37
N LYS A 31 18.47 26.89 -13.05
CA LYS A 31 19.70 26.69 -12.25
C LYS A 31 19.52 25.54 -11.29
N PHE A 32 20.60 24.76 -11.12
CA PHE A 32 20.67 23.80 -10.02
C PHE A 32 20.62 24.53 -8.68
N SER A 33 19.96 23.86 -7.74
CA SER A 33 19.98 24.25 -6.35
C SER A 33 20.78 23.20 -5.57
N TYR A 34 22.03 23.56 -5.22
CA TYR A 34 22.87 22.72 -4.38
C TYR A 34 23.23 23.47 -3.10
N VAL A 35 23.26 22.77 -1.99
CA VAL A 35 23.84 23.31 -0.75
C VAL A 35 25.35 23.25 -0.88
N ASN A 36 26.01 24.40 -0.83
CA ASN A 36 27.47 24.54 -0.90
C ASN A 36 28.12 23.92 -2.15
N GLY A 37 27.42 23.91 -3.27
CA GLY A 37 27.95 23.38 -4.52
C GLY A 37 28.16 21.87 -4.53
N LYS A 38 27.69 21.17 -3.53
CA LYS A 38 27.70 19.71 -3.46
C LYS A 38 26.32 19.19 -3.83
N GLY A 39 26.26 18.16 -4.65
CA GLY A 39 25.02 17.50 -5.07
C GLY A 39 24.30 16.76 -3.95
N ALA A 40 24.03 17.44 -2.87
CA ALA A 40 23.37 16.90 -1.69
C ALA A 40 21.90 17.32 -1.69
N GLY A 41 21.20 17.08 -2.77
CA GLY A 41 19.83 17.53 -3.03
C GLY A 41 18.81 17.33 -1.91
N VAL A 42 19.11 16.52 -0.92
CA VAL A 42 18.24 16.30 0.24
C VAL A 42 18.04 17.56 1.08
N ASN A 43 18.99 18.49 1.04
CA ASN A 43 19.01 19.66 1.92
C ASN A 43 19.14 21.00 1.15
N ASP A 44 18.92 21.00 -0.15
CA ASP A 44 19.01 22.25 -0.93
C ASP A 44 17.78 23.17 -0.77
N GLY A 45 16.72 22.65 -0.14
CA GLY A 45 15.49 23.39 0.11
C GLY A 45 14.63 23.64 -1.12
N VAL A 46 14.94 22.98 -2.24
CA VAL A 46 14.24 23.13 -3.52
C VAL A 46 13.67 21.78 -3.93
N ASP A 47 12.37 21.74 -4.06
CA ASP A 47 11.60 20.57 -4.52
C ASP A 47 11.03 20.76 -5.94
N GLU A 48 11.35 21.86 -6.60
CA GLU A 48 10.93 22.13 -7.97
C GLU A 48 11.85 21.43 -9.00
N SER A 49 11.26 21.03 -10.10
CA SER A 49 11.93 20.44 -11.26
C SER A 49 11.99 21.41 -12.44
N TRP A 50 12.46 22.66 -12.18
CA TRP A 50 12.62 23.72 -13.15
C TRP A 50 14.08 24.25 -13.18
N GLY A 51 15.01 23.35 -12.94
CA GLY A 51 16.45 23.58 -13.05
C GLY A 51 16.95 23.55 -14.49
N PRO A 52 18.22 23.21 -14.71
CA PRO A 52 18.79 23.13 -16.05
C PRO A 52 18.17 22.02 -16.89
N LYS A 53 18.25 22.17 -18.21
CA LYS A 53 17.86 21.10 -19.13
C LYS A 53 18.75 19.87 -18.92
N MET A 54 18.11 18.70 -18.90
CA MET A 54 18.78 17.40 -18.83
C MET A 54 19.34 17.05 -20.22
N ASP A 55 20.58 17.38 -20.45
CA ASP A 55 21.25 17.27 -21.75
C ASP A 55 22.37 16.21 -21.79
N GLY A 56 22.47 15.40 -20.75
CA GLY A 56 23.46 14.31 -20.65
C GLY A 56 24.82 14.75 -20.14
N ARG A 57 25.01 16.03 -19.79
CA ARG A 57 26.29 16.50 -19.20
C ARG A 57 26.61 15.73 -17.93
N LEU A 58 27.90 15.56 -17.66
CA LEU A 58 28.35 14.92 -16.43
C LEU A 58 28.39 15.93 -15.29
N ILE A 59 27.60 15.70 -14.25
CA ILE A 59 27.56 16.53 -13.04
C ILE A 59 27.37 15.67 -11.81
N PRO A 60 27.87 16.08 -10.64
CA PRO A 60 27.49 15.45 -9.39
C PRO A 60 26.00 15.63 -9.12
N GLN A 61 25.35 14.58 -8.67
CA GLN A 61 23.95 14.56 -8.29
C GLN A 61 23.79 14.01 -6.88
N PHE A 62 22.60 14.17 -6.25
CA PHE A 62 22.37 13.80 -4.85
C PHE A 62 22.70 12.32 -4.53
N HIS A 63 22.52 11.44 -5.51
CA HIS A 63 22.73 9.99 -5.37
C HIS A 63 24.14 9.54 -5.75
N SER A 64 24.97 10.43 -6.28
CA SER A 64 26.27 10.08 -6.88
C SER A 64 27.45 10.21 -5.91
N ASN A 65 27.22 10.55 -4.65
CA ASN A 65 28.27 10.76 -3.63
C ASN A 65 29.40 11.72 -4.08
N GLY A 66 29.06 12.71 -4.94
CA GLY A 66 30.01 13.67 -5.46
C GLY A 66 30.67 13.25 -6.78
N GLU A 67 30.42 12.05 -7.28
CA GLU A 67 30.88 11.65 -8.61
C GLU A 67 30.03 12.31 -9.70
N ALA A 68 30.67 12.65 -10.82
CA ALA A 68 29.98 13.20 -11.96
C ALA A 68 29.29 12.07 -12.75
N VAL A 69 27.99 12.10 -12.81
CA VAL A 69 27.16 11.14 -13.54
C VAL A 69 26.33 11.85 -14.60
N PRO A 70 25.86 11.15 -15.64
CA PRO A 70 25.05 11.75 -16.69
C PRO A 70 23.76 12.37 -16.14
N PHE A 71 23.52 13.62 -16.52
CA PHE A 71 22.28 14.33 -16.16
C PHE A 71 21.21 14.09 -17.21
N VAL A 72 20.47 13.01 -17.02
CA VAL A 72 19.46 12.49 -17.95
C VAL A 72 18.12 12.31 -17.25
N ALA A 73 17.05 12.31 -18.03
CA ALA A 73 15.73 12.02 -17.54
C ALA A 73 15.58 10.55 -17.17
N HIS A 74 14.77 10.29 -16.15
CA HIS A 74 14.35 8.96 -15.73
C HIS A 74 12.80 8.87 -15.77
N PRO A 75 12.21 8.77 -16.98
CA PRO A 75 10.76 8.92 -17.18
C PRO A 75 9.92 7.89 -16.41
N ASP A 76 10.50 6.74 -16.12
CA ASP A 76 9.81 5.64 -15.45
C ASP A 76 10.05 5.57 -13.94
N ASN A 77 10.86 6.47 -13.37
CA ASN A 77 11.25 6.39 -11.96
C ASN A 77 10.04 6.34 -10.99
N VAL A 78 9.00 7.10 -11.27
CA VAL A 78 7.77 7.09 -10.47
C VAL A 78 7.01 5.78 -10.65
N ARG A 79 6.95 5.28 -11.86
CA ARG A 79 6.30 3.99 -12.16
C ARG A 79 7.05 2.82 -11.53
N ASP A 80 8.37 2.83 -11.60
CA ASP A 80 9.25 1.77 -11.09
C ASP A 80 9.24 1.69 -9.56
N PHE A 81 8.88 2.79 -8.91
CA PHE A 81 8.68 2.82 -7.47
C PHE A 81 7.54 1.89 -7.04
N PHE A 82 6.45 1.87 -7.80
CA PHE A 82 5.31 1.06 -7.45
C PHE A 82 5.52 -0.42 -7.78
N LYS A 83 4.95 -1.28 -6.96
CA LYS A 83 4.98 -2.73 -7.15
C LYS A 83 3.59 -3.24 -7.48
N THR A 84 3.50 -4.46 -7.98
CA THR A 84 2.22 -5.15 -8.06
C THR A 84 1.76 -5.51 -6.65
N GLY A 85 0.63 -4.95 -6.24
CA GLY A 85 -0.03 -5.35 -5.01
C GLY A 85 -0.69 -6.71 -5.18
N VAL A 86 -0.64 -7.54 -4.15
CA VAL A 86 -1.25 -8.88 -4.16
C VAL A 86 -2.07 -9.07 -2.90
N THR A 87 -3.30 -9.51 -3.07
CA THR A 87 -4.19 -9.86 -1.97
C THR A 87 -4.51 -11.35 -2.03
N TYR A 88 -4.30 -12.04 -0.93
CA TYR A 88 -4.76 -13.39 -0.67
C TYR A 88 -5.95 -13.32 0.29
N ASP A 89 -7.04 -13.98 -0.06
CA ASP A 89 -8.23 -14.09 0.76
C ASP A 89 -8.60 -15.56 0.91
N ASN A 90 -8.59 -16.08 2.14
CA ASN A 90 -8.86 -17.47 2.43
C ASN A 90 -9.87 -17.57 3.56
N GLY A 91 -10.89 -18.35 3.36
CA GLY A 91 -11.93 -18.52 4.36
C GLY A 91 -12.45 -19.95 4.44
N ILE A 92 -12.92 -20.29 5.62
CA ILE A 92 -13.65 -21.50 5.89
C ILE A 92 -14.87 -21.17 6.73
N SER A 93 -15.98 -21.80 6.43
CA SER A 93 -17.15 -21.75 7.30
C SER A 93 -17.81 -23.12 7.44
N ILE A 94 -18.34 -23.35 8.62
CA ILE A 94 -19.07 -24.56 8.98
C ILE A 94 -20.44 -24.11 9.45
N ALA A 95 -21.49 -24.69 8.92
CA ALA A 95 -22.85 -24.42 9.31
C ALA A 95 -23.65 -25.73 9.51
N GLY A 96 -24.52 -25.72 10.46
CA GLY A 96 -25.39 -26.84 10.74
C GLY A 96 -26.70 -26.40 11.36
N SER A 97 -27.74 -27.21 11.16
CA SER A 97 -29.05 -27.03 11.81
C SER A 97 -29.71 -28.37 12.05
N ASP A 98 -30.53 -28.44 13.08
CA ASP A 98 -31.31 -29.62 13.44
C ASP A 98 -32.61 -29.18 14.11
N GLY A 99 -33.48 -28.49 13.40
CA GLY A 99 -34.80 -28.07 13.89
C GLY A 99 -34.81 -27.25 15.19
N LYS A 100 -34.00 -27.63 16.17
CA LYS A 100 -33.86 -26.97 17.47
C LYS A 100 -32.68 -26.01 17.55
N TYR A 101 -31.67 -26.22 16.75
CA TYR A 101 -30.50 -25.33 16.71
C TYR A 101 -30.08 -25.03 15.28
N ASP A 102 -29.48 -23.88 15.11
CA ASP A 102 -28.73 -23.50 13.92
C ASP A 102 -27.45 -22.81 14.36
N PHE A 103 -26.38 -23.10 13.67
CA PHE A 103 -25.11 -22.40 13.91
C PHE A 103 -24.32 -22.19 12.63
N ARG A 104 -23.50 -21.16 12.65
CA ARG A 104 -22.46 -20.89 11.66
C ARG A 104 -21.20 -20.41 12.34
N LEU A 105 -20.11 -21.09 12.08
CA LEU A 105 -18.75 -20.69 12.44
C LEU A 105 -18.03 -20.28 11.17
N GLY A 106 -17.26 -19.21 11.23
CA GLY A 106 -16.45 -18.77 10.12
C GLY A 106 -15.09 -18.31 10.58
N ALA A 107 -14.07 -18.58 9.78
CA ALA A 107 -12.75 -18.01 9.90
C ALA A 107 -12.30 -17.50 8.53
N ASN A 108 -11.82 -16.26 8.47
CA ASN A 108 -11.28 -15.67 7.26
C ASN A 108 -9.92 -15.04 7.55
N ASN A 109 -8.96 -15.26 6.67
CA ASN A 109 -7.65 -14.62 6.67
C ASN A 109 -7.48 -13.88 5.37
N GLN A 110 -7.17 -12.59 5.47
CA GLN A 110 -6.78 -11.76 4.34
C GLN A 110 -5.37 -11.23 4.57
N THR A 111 -4.50 -11.42 3.58
CA THR A 111 -3.17 -10.81 3.55
C THR A 111 -3.05 -10.00 2.28
N GLN A 112 -2.86 -8.69 2.42
CA GLN A 112 -2.74 -7.76 1.32
C GLN A 112 -1.37 -7.09 1.36
N LYS A 113 -0.60 -7.24 0.29
CA LYS A 113 0.58 -6.41 0.00
C LYS A 113 0.14 -5.29 -0.94
N GLY A 114 0.40 -4.05 -0.54
CA GLY A 114 0.03 -2.87 -1.33
C GLY A 114 0.93 -2.63 -2.53
N THR A 115 0.56 -1.65 -3.36
CA THR A 115 1.37 -1.21 -4.49
C THR A 115 2.56 -0.34 -4.07
N VAL A 116 2.49 0.29 -2.90
CA VAL A 116 3.63 0.98 -2.30
C VAL A 116 4.55 -0.05 -1.64
N PRO A 117 5.87 -0.02 -1.89
CA PRO A 117 6.81 -0.96 -1.29
C PRO A 117 6.68 -1.05 0.24
N ASN A 118 6.85 -2.25 0.77
CA ASN A 118 6.83 -2.56 2.22
C ASN A 118 5.48 -2.31 2.92
N THR A 119 4.39 -2.08 2.19
CA THR A 119 3.06 -1.97 2.78
C THR A 119 2.39 -3.33 2.85
N GLU A 120 1.89 -3.69 4.01
CA GLU A 120 1.18 -4.94 4.24
C GLU A 120 0.04 -4.75 5.25
N ILE A 121 -1.07 -5.42 4.99
CA ILE A 121 -2.19 -5.53 5.94
C ILE A 121 -2.52 -7.01 6.07
N LYS A 122 -2.59 -7.49 7.31
CA LYS A 122 -3.10 -8.81 7.66
C LYS A 122 -4.36 -8.65 8.47
N LYS A 123 -5.42 -9.32 8.06
CA LYS A 123 -6.71 -9.31 8.74
C LYS A 123 -7.20 -10.72 8.97
N ASN A 124 -7.43 -11.05 10.22
CA ASN A 124 -8.06 -12.30 10.61
C ASN A 124 -9.42 -11.99 11.21
N ASN A 125 -10.43 -12.69 10.75
CA ASN A 125 -11.80 -12.56 11.22
C ASN A 125 -12.33 -13.93 11.65
N PHE A 126 -12.87 -14.01 12.86
CA PHE A 126 -13.57 -15.15 13.38
C PHE A 126 -15.00 -14.76 13.71
N SER A 127 -15.95 -15.53 13.22
CA SER A 127 -17.37 -15.25 13.42
C SER A 127 -18.09 -16.48 13.96
N LEU A 128 -19.03 -16.24 14.85
CA LEU A 128 -19.94 -17.21 15.40
C LEU A 128 -21.36 -16.65 15.32
N ASN A 129 -22.27 -17.41 14.77
CA ASN A 129 -23.70 -17.21 14.92
C ASN A 129 -24.29 -18.53 15.36
N ALA A 130 -25.06 -18.51 16.43
CA ALA A 130 -25.74 -19.70 16.94
C ALA A 130 -27.11 -19.34 17.50
N ASN A 131 -28.07 -20.15 17.23
CA ASN A 131 -29.41 -20.05 17.77
C ASN A 131 -29.83 -21.40 18.34
N TYR A 132 -30.60 -21.37 19.39
CA TYR A 132 -31.16 -22.57 20.04
C TYR A 132 -32.60 -22.32 20.48
N GLN A 133 -33.49 -23.23 20.09
CA GLN A 133 -34.87 -23.22 20.52
C GLN A 133 -34.97 -23.96 21.88
N LEU A 134 -34.99 -23.16 22.95
CA LEU A 134 -35.05 -23.70 24.32
C LEU A 134 -36.40 -24.35 24.64
N THR A 135 -37.46 -23.69 24.22
CA THR A 135 -38.86 -24.20 24.33
C THR A 135 -39.61 -23.73 23.10
N ASP A 136 -40.85 -24.17 22.91
CA ASP A 136 -41.72 -23.75 21.78
C ASP A 136 -41.93 -22.21 21.73
N ARG A 137 -41.68 -21.55 22.85
CA ARG A 137 -41.88 -20.09 23.00
C ARG A 137 -40.61 -19.29 23.20
N ILE A 138 -39.48 -19.96 23.46
CA ILE A 138 -38.21 -19.27 23.81
C ILE A 138 -37.12 -19.72 22.87
N LYS A 139 -36.58 -18.79 22.11
CA LYS A 139 -35.39 -18.96 21.30
C LYS A 139 -34.26 -18.09 21.85
N ILE A 140 -33.08 -18.66 22.00
CA ILE A 140 -31.86 -17.96 22.44
C ILE A 140 -30.91 -17.87 21.25
N GLY A 141 -30.31 -16.71 21.02
CA GLY A 141 -29.32 -16.51 19.97
C GLY A 141 -28.07 -15.84 20.51
N ALA A 142 -26.93 -16.19 19.94
CA ALA A 142 -25.64 -15.57 20.20
C ALA A 142 -24.93 -15.27 18.88
N THR A 143 -24.37 -14.05 18.80
CA THR A 143 -23.52 -13.64 17.71
C THR A 143 -22.23 -13.07 18.29
N ALA A 144 -21.09 -13.56 17.80
CA ALA A 144 -19.78 -13.03 18.15
C ALA A 144 -18.96 -12.82 16.88
N ASN A 145 -18.20 -11.74 16.86
CA ASN A 145 -17.27 -11.46 15.79
C ASN A 145 -15.97 -10.92 16.39
N TYR A 146 -14.86 -11.53 16.04
CA TYR A 146 -13.54 -11.15 16.52
C TYR A 146 -12.62 -10.88 15.32
N ILE A 147 -12.14 -9.65 15.22
CA ILE A 147 -11.29 -9.18 14.12
C ILE A 147 -9.96 -8.70 14.68
N VAL A 148 -8.89 -9.24 14.12
CA VAL A 148 -7.52 -8.76 14.37
C VAL A 148 -6.98 -8.21 13.06
N THR A 149 -6.52 -6.97 13.10
CA THR A 149 -5.86 -6.33 11.96
C THR A 149 -4.46 -5.90 12.37
N ASP A 150 -3.48 -6.31 11.60
CA ASP A 150 -2.09 -5.91 11.71
C ASP A 150 -1.70 -5.17 10.43
N ALA A 151 -1.19 -3.95 10.58
CA ALA A 151 -0.82 -3.09 9.45
C ALA A 151 0.42 -2.25 9.82
N PRO A 152 1.61 -2.86 9.87
CA PRO A 152 2.80 -2.25 10.44
C PRO A 152 3.30 -1.03 9.66
N ASN A 153 3.11 -0.97 8.36
CA ASN A 153 3.71 0.02 7.47
C ASN A 153 2.66 0.67 6.56
N LEU A 154 1.55 1.15 7.13
CA LEU A 154 0.59 1.93 6.35
C LEU A 154 1.19 3.28 5.97
N PRO A 155 1.18 3.65 4.67
CA PRO A 155 1.54 4.99 4.27
C PRO A 155 0.56 5.99 4.90
N GLY A 156 1.08 6.99 5.61
CA GLY A 156 0.26 8.12 6.07
C GLY A 156 -0.10 9.03 4.90
N GLY A 157 -1.21 9.75 4.99
CA GLY A 157 -1.57 10.76 4.01
C GLY A 157 -0.62 11.97 4.03
N PRO A 158 -0.70 12.86 3.04
CA PRO A 158 0.21 13.99 2.87
C PRO A 158 0.29 14.96 4.07
N SER A 159 -0.67 14.93 4.97
CA SER A 159 -0.69 15.78 6.17
C SER A 159 -0.28 15.07 7.46
N GLY A 160 0.04 13.80 7.43
CA GLY A 160 0.16 12.96 8.63
C GLY A 160 1.55 12.50 9.03
N GLY A 161 2.60 13.00 8.45
CA GLY A 161 3.98 12.74 8.89
C GLY A 161 4.46 11.29 8.80
N ARG A 162 3.70 10.38 8.24
CA ARG A 162 4.09 8.97 8.16
C ARG A 162 4.30 8.38 6.77
N ALA A 163 4.06 9.09 5.70
CA ALA A 163 4.34 8.54 4.39
C ALA A 163 4.26 9.50 3.24
N ALA A 164 4.57 10.68 3.42
CA ALA A 164 4.41 11.63 2.33
C ALA A 164 5.54 11.66 1.32
N GLY A 165 6.50 10.81 1.43
CA GLY A 165 7.64 10.80 0.51
C GLY A 165 7.38 10.19 -0.88
N VAL A 166 6.13 9.88 -1.24
CA VAL A 166 5.85 9.11 -2.47
C VAL A 166 5.37 9.96 -3.64
N MET A 167 5.21 11.24 -3.46
CA MET A 167 4.60 12.08 -4.48
C MET A 167 5.51 13.19 -4.99
N LEU A 168 6.76 12.90 -5.25
CA LEU A 168 7.60 13.87 -5.99
C LEU A 168 8.53 13.17 -6.96
#